data_f877f167e4ceebff568a3392bd608b37
#
_entry.id   f877f167e4ceebff568a3392bd608b37
#
_cell.length_a   1.000
_cell.length_b   1.000
_cell.length_c   1.000
_cell.angle_alpha   90.00
_cell.angle_beta   90.00
_cell.angle_gamma   90.00
#
_symmetry.space_group_name_H-M   'P 1'
#
loop_
_entity.id
_entity.type
_entity.pdbx_description
1 polymer ?
#
loop_
_entity_poly.entity_id
_entity_poly.type
_entity_poly.pdbx_seq_one_letter_code
_entity_poly.pdbx_strand_id
1 'polypeptide(L)'
;MPPIELKDWLVVIATLLSPVIAVQVTEYLNRRRQSRDEQLRIFRTLMATRASTLEVSHVQALNSIDVIFNGRSAKQEAVRRQWKQYLDHLNDKNYPREHWETRRKELLVDLLDTMGQHLGFNFDKTHLKNQSYYPQGYGDLEAEQSALRRATFEVVSGKRPLPMWVANLPNQPSSLPPEPNPNQAAESCHEG
;
A
#
# COMPACT_ATOMS: atom_id res chain seq x y z
N MET A 1 47.21 -36.04 48.01
CA MET A 1 46.39 -35.16 47.11
C MET A 1 46.05 -33.95 47.95
N PRO A 2 46.37 -32.74 47.48
CA PRO A 2 45.97 -31.54 48.22
C PRO A 2 44.44 -31.46 48.23
N PRO A 3 43.83 -31.00 49.36
CA PRO A 3 42.38 -30.83 49.41
C PRO A 3 41.95 -29.78 48.39
N ILE A 4 40.95 -30.11 47.56
CA ILE A 4 40.37 -29.15 46.64
C ILE A 4 39.70 -28.06 47.45
N GLU A 5 40.25 -26.86 47.36
CA GLU A 5 39.73 -25.69 48.12
C GLU A 5 38.50 -25.10 47.42
N LEU A 6 37.62 -24.44 48.19
CA LEU A 6 36.42 -23.80 47.66
C LEU A 6 36.67 -22.87 46.50
N LYS A 7 37.84 -22.23 46.46
CA LYS A 7 38.31 -21.34 45.38
C LYS A 7 38.47 -22.04 44.06
N ASP A 8 38.92 -23.33 44.07
CA ASP A 8 39.15 -24.13 42.87
C ASP A 8 37.79 -24.47 42.20
N TRP A 9 36.78 -24.79 42.98
CA TRP A 9 35.41 -25.00 42.51
C TRP A 9 34.80 -23.74 41.93
N LEU A 10 35.03 -22.58 42.51
CA LEU A 10 34.56 -21.30 41.98
C LEU A 10 35.18 -20.99 40.61
N VAL A 11 36.46 -21.26 40.44
CA VAL A 11 37.14 -21.05 39.12
C VAL A 11 36.57 -22.00 38.06
N VAL A 12 36.36 -23.26 38.40
CA VAL A 12 35.78 -24.26 37.45
C VAL A 12 34.36 -23.83 37.04
N ILE A 13 33.52 -23.50 38.00
CA ILE A 13 32.14 -23.05 37.75
C ILE A 13 32.14 -21.76 36.91
N ALA A 14 32.96 -20.75 37.26
CA ALA A 14 33.06 -19.54 36.50
C ALA A 14 33.52 -19.77 35.05
N THR A 15 34.48 -20.65 34.83
CA THR A 15 34.98 -20.97 33.50
C THR A 15 33.94 -21.72 32.66
N LEU A 16 33.12 -22.60 33.25
CA LEU A 16 32.07 -23.33 32.53
C LEU A 16 30.82 -22.44 32.28
N LEU A 17 30.47 -21.55 33.21
CA LEU A 17 29.30 -20.68 33.08
C LEU A 17 29.55 -19.49 32.16
N SER A 18 30.79 -18.97 32.10
CA SER A 18 31.13 -17.79 31.32
C SER A 18 30.69 -17.86 29.86
N PRO A 19 30.96 -18.89 29.07
CA PRO A 19 30.54 -19.00 27.67
C PRO A 19 29.00 -19.08 27.54
N VAL A 20 28.32 -19.76 28.45
CA VAL A 20 26.86 -19.87 28.42
C VAL A 20 26.21 -18.50 28.66
N ILE A 21 26.67 -17.76 29.66
CA ILE A 21 26.17 -16.40 29.93
C ILE A 21 26.45 -15.47 28.73
N ALA A 22 27.66 -15.55 28.16
CA ALA A 22 28.02 -14.72 27.01
C ALA A 22 27.09 -14.97 25.81
N VAL A 23 26.78 -16.23 25.50
CA VAL A 23 25.86 -16.59 24.42
C VAL A 23 24.44 -16.09 24.72
N GLN A 24 23.95 -16.33 25.93
CA GLN A 24 22.59 -15.88 26.33
C GLN A 24 22.42 -14.35 26.24
N VAL A 25 23.41 -13.60 26.72
CA VAL A 25 23.41 -12.15 26.62
C VAL A 25 23.44 -11.69 25.17
N THR A 26 24.30 -12.31 24.37
CA THR A 26 24.40 -11.98 22.93
C THR A 26 23.10 -12.26 22.20
N GLU A 27 22.48 -13.43 22.40
CA GLU A 27 21.18 -13.75 21.80
C GLU A 27 20.06 -12.78 22.24
N TYR A 28 20.03 -12.44 23.53
CA TYR A 28 19.05 -11.49 24.04
C TYR A 28 19.19 -10.11 23.39
N LEU A 29 20.41 -9.62 23.25
CA LEU A 29 20.70 -8.34 22.57
C LEU A 29 20.36 -8.42 21.08
N ASN A 30 20.68 -9.52 20.41
CA ASN A 30 20.36 -9.71 18.99
C ASN A 30 18.85 -9.72 18.75
N ARG A 31 18.07 -10.44 19.57
CA ARG A 31 16.60 -10.44 19.49
C ARG A 31 16.01 -9.06 19.66
N ARG A 32 16.54 -8.25 20.60
CA ARG A 32 16.12 -6.87 20.80
C ARG A 32 16.45 -5.98 19.59
N ARG A 33 17.62 -6.15 18.99
CA ARG A 33 18.03 -5.41 17.79
C ARG A 33 17.13 -5.79 16.61
N GLN A 34 16.94 -7.06 16.35
CA GLN A 34 16.04 -7.54 15.29
C GLN A 34 14.62 -7.00 15.41
N SER A 35 14.04 -7.05 16.61
CA SER A 35 12.70 -6.48 16.84
C SER A 35 12.65 -4.98 16.54
N ARG A 36 13.67 -4.22 16.96
CA ARG A 36 13.76 -2.79 16.67
C ARG A 36 13.94 -2.51 15.18
N ASP A 37 14.76 -3.30 14.49
CA ASP A 37 15.02 -3.15 13.05
C ASP A 37 13.75 -3.43 12.24
N GLU A 38 12.97 -4.44 12.61
CA GLU A 38 11.66 -4.71 11.99
C GLU A 38 10.67 -3.57 12.22
N GLN A 39 10.57 -3.04 13.43
CA GLN A 39 9.73 -1.88 13.75
C GLN A 39 10.14 -0.66 12.93
N LEU A 40 11.45 -0.44 12.81
CA LEU A 40 12.00 0.65 12.01
C LEU A 40 11.73 0.46 10.51
N ARG A 41 11.79 -0.78 10.01
CA ARG A 41 11.46 -1.11 8.62
C ARG A 41 10.00 -0.75 8.30
N ILE A 42 9.06 -1.20 9.14
CA ILE A 42 7.64 -0.86 8.98
C ILE A 42 7.42 0.66 9.00
N PHE A 43 8.00 1.33 9.98
CA PHE A 43 7.91 2.79 10.09
C PHE A 43 8.45 3.51 8.85
N ARG A 44 9.62 3.11 8.35
CA ARG A 44 10.22 3.70 7.12
C ARG A 44 9.34 3.46 5.90
N THR A 45 8.78 2.27 5.76
CA THR A 45 7.86 1.96 4.66
C THR A 45 6.64 2.88 4.70
N LEU A 46 5.98 3.01 5.85
CA LEU A 46 4.82 3.90 6.01
C LEU A 46 5.17 5.36 5.77
N MET A 47 6.33 5.82 6.24
CA MET A 47 6.84 7.17 5.98
C MET A 47 7.10 7.42 4.49
N ALA A 48 7.68 6.46 3.78
CA ALA A 48 7.96 6.58 2.36
C ALA A 48 6.69 6.59 1.50
N THR A 49 5.70 5.78 1.90
CA THR A 49 4.46 5.57 1.12
C THR A 49 3.27 6.40 1.63
N ARG A 50 3.48 7.34 2.57
CA ARG A 50 2.38 8.09 3.19
C ARG A 50 1.55 8.94 2.22
N ALA A 51 2.12 9.29 1.05
CA ALA A 51 1.43 9.97 -0.03
C ALA A 51 0.66 9.01 -0.95
N SER A 52 1.09 7.74 -1.04
CA SER A 52 0.52 6.69 -1.91
C SER A 52 -0.02 5.54 -1.06
N THR A 53 -1.07 5.80 -0.30
CA THR A 53 -1.60 4.84 0.69
C THR A 53 -2.23 3.57 0.07
N LEU A 54 -2.43 3.56 -1.25
CA LEU A 54 -2.91 2.38 -1.99
C LEU A 54 -1.78 1.45 -2.45
N GLU A 55 -0.52 1.83 -2.24
CA GLU A 55 0.60 0.94 -2.55
C GLU A 55 0.53 -0.35 -1.72
N VAL A 56 0.85 -1.47 -2.37
CA VAL A 56 0.87 -2.79 -1.73
C VAL A 56 1.79 -2.80 -0.51
N SER A 57 2.95 -2.15 -0.62
CA SER A 57 3.93 -2.00 0.47
C SER A 57 3.36 -1.25 1.68
N HIS A 58 2.54 -0.21 1.45
CA HIS A 58 1.85 0.53 2.51
C HIS A 58 0.86 -0.36 3.27
N VAL A 59 0.01 -1.06 2.52
CA VAL A 59 -1.00 -1.96 3.10
C VAL A 59 -0.34 -3.11 3.86
N GLN A 60 0.71 -3.71 3.32
CA GLN A 60 1.47 -4.77 4.01
C GLN A 60 2.12 -4.26 5.30
N ALA A 61 2.69 -3.05 5.29
CA ALA A 61 3.27 -2.44 6.46
C ALA A 61 2.22 -2.19 7.56
N LEU A 62 1.04 -1.66 7.21
CA LEU A 62 -0.07 -1.47 8.14
C LEU A 62 -0.51 -2.80 8.76
N ASN A 63 -0.73 -3.83 7.96
CA ASN A 63 -1.17 -5.15 8.42
C ASN A 63 -0.14 -5.88 9.31
N SER A 64 1.13 -5.46 9.25
CA SER A 64 2.19 -6.03 10.07
C SER A 64 2.31 -5.40 11.47
N ILE A 65 1.62 -4.28 11.73
CA ILE A 65 1.78 -3.50 12.97
C ILE A 65 1.48 -4.35 14.21
N ASP A 66 0.36 -5.07 14.23
CA ASP A 66 -0.05 -5.85 15.40
C ASP A 66 0.93 -6.97 15.74
N VAL A 67 1.58 -7.55 14.72
CA VAL A 67 2.56 -8.61 14.89
C VAL A 67 3.90 -8.04 15.38
N ILE A 68 4.34 -6.94 14.80
CA ILE A 68 5.68 -6.38 15.05
C ILE A 68 5.72 -5.53 16.33
N PHE A 69 4.62 -4.83 16.66
CA PHE A 69 4.50 -4.02 17.88
C PHE A 69 3.77 -4.78 19.01
N ASN A 70 4.02 -6.09 19.15
CA ASN A 70 3.34 -6.97 20.11
C ASN A 70 3.87 -6.92 21.56
N GLY A 71 4.88 -6.09 21.83
CA GLY A 71 5.47 -5.96 23.18
C GLY A 71 4.51 -5.33 24.20
N ARG A 72 4.83 -5.55 25.47
CA ARG A 72 4.00 -5.11 26.63
C ARG A 72 4.32 -3.70 27.10
N SER A 73 5.19 -2.95 26.41
CA SER A 73 5.52 -1.59 26.81
C SER A 73 4.36 -0.63 26.50
N ALA A 74 4.12 0.35 27.36
CA ALA A 74 3.09 1.37 27.17
C ALA A 74 3.22 2.09 25.81
N LYS A 75 4.45 2.28 25.32
CA LYS A 75 4.70 2.89 24.01
C LYS A 75 4.23 2.02 22.85
N GLN A 76 4.46 0.70 22.89
CA GLN A 76 3.98 -0.22 21.85
C GLN A 76 2.46 -0.38 21.92
N GLU A 77 1.89 -0.38 23.09
CA GLU A 77 0.43 -0.38 23.26
C GLU A 77 -0.21 0.90 22.68
N ALA A 78 0.44 2.05 22.85
CA ALA A 78 0.00 3.30 22.22
C ALA A 78 0.01 3.20 20.70
N VAL A 79 1.04 2.59 20.08
CA VAL A 79 1.09 2.34 18.63
C VAL A 79 -0.09 1.47 18.19
N ARG A 80 -0.34 0.33 18.85
CA ARG A 80 -1.47 -0.54 18.49
C ARG A 80 -2.83 0.15 18.66
N ARG A 81 -2.98 1.00 19.66
CA ARG A 81 -4.20 1.79 19.87
C ARG A 81 -4.44 2.79 18.74
N GLN A 82 -3.39 3.50 18.30
CA GLN A 82 -3.49 4.40 17.16
C GLN A 82 -3.76 3.65 15.85
N TRP A 83 -3.12 2.50 15.67
CA TRP A 83 -3.41 1.63 14.53
C TRP A 83 -4.88 1.18 14.51
N LYS A 84 -5.41 0.74 15.65
CA LYS A 84 -6.81 0.35 15.75
C LYS A 84 -7.75 1.50 15.40
N GLN A 85 -7.52 2.71 15.90
CA GLN A 85 -8.32 3.88 15.57
C GLN A 85 -8.28 4.20 14.06
N TYR A 86 -7.12 4.07 13.44
CA TYR A 86 -6.97 4.26 12.02
C TYR A 86 -7.71 3.19 11.22
N LEU A 87 -7.57 1.93 11.59
CA LEU A 87 -8.27 0.79 10.97
C LEU A 87 -9.79 0.90 11.11
N ASP A 88 -10.28 1.27 12.29
CA ASP A 88 -11.72 1.49 12.54
C ASP A 88 -12.26 2.57 11.59
N HIS A 89 -11.53 3.68 11.41
CA HIS A 89 -11.91 4.72 10.47
C HIS A 89 -11.88 4.26 8.99
N LEU A 90 -10.88 3.46 8.60
CA LEU A 90 -10.80 2.92 7.24
C LEU A 90 -11.96 1.99 6.91
N ASN A 91 -12.50 1.29 7.91
CA ASN A 91 -13.63 0.37 7.78
C ASN A 91 -14.99 1.05 7.97
N ASP A 92 -15.04 2.29 8.42
CA ASP A 92 -16.30 3.01 8.67
C ASP A 92 -16.92 3.50 7.36
N LYS A 93 -17.90 2.74 6.87
CA LYS A 93 -18.67 3.06 5.65
C LYS A 93 -19.67 4.19 5.85
N ASN A 94 -19.99 4.53 7.08
CA ASN A 94 -21.00 5.53 7.43
C ASN A 94 -20.40 6.91 7.71
N TYR A 95 -19.06 7.02 7.71
CA TYR A 95 -18.41 8.30 7.95
C TYR A 95 -18.69 9.31 6.81
N PRO A 96 -18.96 10.59 7.10
CA PRO A 96 -19.25 11.60 6.09
C PRO A 96 -18.11 11.74 5.08
N ARG A 97 -18.42 11.57 3.79
CA ARG A 97 -17.41 11.55 2.71
C ARG A 97 -16.58 12.82 2.64
N GLU A 98 -17.20 13.96 2.94
CA GLU A 98 -16.53 15.27 2.92
C GLU A 98 -15.36 15.38 3.90
N HIS A 99 -15.44 14.71 5.03
CA HIS A 99 -14.45 14.74 6.10
C HIS A 99 -13.58 13.47 6.18
N TRP A 100 -13.94 12.44 5.42
CA TRP A 100 -13.29 11.12 5.50
C TRP A 100 -11.79 11.20 5.21
N GLU A 101 -11.42 11.87 4.12
CA GLU A 101 -10.03 11.97 3.67
C GLU A 101 -9.18 12.82 4.61
N THR A 102 -9.74 13.91 5.16
CA THR A 102 -9.06 14.74 6.15
C THR A 102 -8.79 13.94 7.43
N ARG A 103 -9.80 13.23 7.91
CA ARG A 103 -9.68 12.41 9.12
C ARG A 103 -8.73 11.24 8.93
N ARG A 104 -8.75 10.60 7.79
CA ARG A 104 -7.81 9.53 7.41
C ARG A 104 -6.35 10.02 7.51
N LYS A 105 -6.07 11.19 6.95
CA LYS A 105 -4.71 11.79 7.01
C LYS A 105 -4.28 12.13 8.42
N GLU A 106 -5.18 12.67 9.24
CA GLU A 106 -4.89 12.98 10.64
C GLU A 106 -4.53 11.72 11.43
N LEU A 107 -5.34 10.67 11.33
CA LEU A 107 -5.11 9.41 12.02
C LEU A 107 -3.82 8.72 11.58
N LEU A 108 -3.48 8.79 10.28
CA LEU A 108 -2.20 8.30 9.78
C LEU A 108 -1.02 9.08 10.38
N VAL A 109 -1.13 10.41 10.45
CA VAL A 109 -0.10 11.27 11.08
C VAL A 109 0.07 10.93 12.57
N ASP A 110 -1.03 10.74 13.29
CA ASP A 110 -1.00 10.36 14.72
C ASP A 110 -0.36 8.98 14.93
N LEU A 111 -0.64 8.03 14.04
CA LEU A 111 0.00 6.71 14.04
C LEU A 111 1.51 6.85 13.81
N LEU A 112 1.92 7.58 12.78
CA LEU A 112 3.34 7.78 12.44
C LEU A 112 4.09 8.54 13.54
N ASP A 113 3.48 9.56 14.15
CA ASP A 113 4.06 10.27 15.29
C ASP A 113 4.28 9.33 16.48
N THR A 114 3.27 8.53 16.83
CA THR A 114 3.35 7.56 17.94
C THR A 114 4.41 6.49 17.69
N MET A 115 4.52 5.99 16.46
CA MET A 115 5.58 5.06 16.06
C MET A 115 6.96 5.72 16.13
N GLY A 116 7.07 6.95 15.66
CA GLY A 116 8.31 7.74 15.72
C GLY A 116 8.78 7.90 17.17
N GLN A 117 7.90 8.33 18.07
CA GLN A 117 8.21 8.49 19.49
C GLN A 117 8.65 7.18 20.17
N HIS A 118 8.03 6.04 19.79
CA HIS A 118 8.45 4.73 20.27
C HIS A 118 9.87 4.39 19.83
N LEU A 119 10.22 4.68 18.57
CA LEU A 119 11.53 4.42 17.99
C LEU A 119 12.61 5.44 18.40
N GLY A 120 12.22 6.50 19.10
CA GLY A 120 13.13 7.55 19.57
C GLY A 120 13.31 8.71 18.60
N PHE A 121 12.43 8.83 17.62
CA PHE A 121 12.34 10.00 16.75
C PHE A 121 11.38 11.03 17.37
N ASN A 122 11.67 12.30 17.12
CA ASN A 122 10.79 13.41 17.50
C ASN A 122 10.50 14.24 16.24
N PHE A 123 9.32 14.05 15.65
CA PHE A 123 8.90 14.78 14.47
C PHE A 123 7.87 15.85 14.86
N ASP A 124 7.91 16.98 14.17
CA ASP A 124 6.77 17.89 14.17
C ASP A 124 5.63 17.27 13.35
N LYS A 125 4.43 17.21 13.91
CA LYS A 125 3.23 16.69 13.22
C LYS A 125 2.90 17.47 11.95
N THR A 126 3.19 18.77 11.94
CA THR A 126 3.05 19.61 10.74
C THR A 126 3.96 19.15 9.62
N HIS A 127 5.18 18.74 9.96
CA HIS A 127 6.14 18.15 9.04
C HIS A 127 5.64 16.79 8.48
N LEU A 128 5.12 15.94 9.37
CA LEU A 128 4.57 14.64 8.94
C LEU A 128 3.38 14.82 7.99
N LYS A 129 2.53 15.82 8.22
CA LYS A 129 1.33 16.09 7.42
C LYS A 129 1.65 16.68 6.05
N ASN A 130 2.59 17.62 5.97
CA ASN A 130 2.76 18.49 4.81
C ASN A 130 4.00 18.21 3.96
N GLN A 131 4.98 17.46 4.47
CA GLN A 131 6.26 17.26 3.80
C GLN A 131 6.41 15.87 3.14
N SER A 132 5.34 15.35 2.56
CA SER A 132 5.50 14.23 1.65
C SER A 132 5.80 14.77 0.25
N TYR A 133 6.99 14.45 -0.27
CA TYR A 133 7.28 14.72 -1.67
C TYR A 133 6.59 13.65 -2.51
N TYR A 134 5.64 14.08 -3.31
CA TYR A 134 4.96 13.26 -4.30
C TYR A 134 5.09 13.99 -5.65
N PRO A 135 5.94 13.51 -6.57
CA PRO A 135 6.11 14.13 -7.87
C PRO A 135 4.78 14.20 -8.62
N GLN A 136 4.45 15.35 -9.18
CA GLN A 136 3.22 15.54 -9.98
C GLN A 136 3.12 14.50 -11.11
N GLY A 137 4.25 14.16 -11.75
CA GLY A 137 4.28 13.13 -12.78
C GLY A 137 3.85 11.73 -12.34
N TYR A 138 3.96 11.39 -11.05
CA TYR A 138 3.40 10.13 -10.55
C TYR A 138 1.88 10.18 -10.44
N GLY A 139 1.32 11.32 -10.04
CA GLY A 139 -0.12 11.55 -10.03
C GLY A 139 -0.72 11.46 -11.44
N ASP A 140 -0.05 12.07 -12.41
CA ASP A 140 -0.46 12.03 -13.81
C ASP A 140 -0.41 10.60 -14.37
N LEU A 141 0.67 9.87 -14.10
CA LEU A 141 0.82 8.46 -14.52
C LEU A 141 -0.24 7.56 -13.86
N GLU A 142 -0.55 7.75 -12.60
CA GLU A 142 -1.59 6.99 -11.89
C GLU A 142 -2.99 7.29 -12.46
N ALA A 143 -3.26 8.55 -12.79
CA ALA A 143 -4.48 8.98 -13.44
C ALA A 143 -4.63 8.35 -14.82
N GLU A 144 -3.57 8.36 -15.66
CA GLU A 144 -3.55 7.73 -16.99
C GLU A 144 -3.78 6.21 -16.89
N GLN A 145 -3.08 5.52 -15.99
CA GLN A 145 -3.26 4.08 -15.78
C GLN A 145 -4.68 3.74 -15.31
N SER A 146 -5.27 4.58 -14.48
CA SER A 146 -6.64 4.39 -14.00
C SER A 146 -7.66 4.62 -15.12
N ALA A 147 -7.45 5.64 -15.96
CA ALA A 147 -8.27 5.92 -17.12
C ALA A 147 -8.18 4.78 -18.15
N LEU A 148 -6.97 4.28 -18.43
CA LEU A 148 -6.75 3.14 -19.34
C LEU A 148 -7.45 1.88 -18.83
N ARG A 149 -7.29 1.53 -17.55
CA ARG A 149 -7.97 0.37 -16.95
C ARG A 149 -9.49 0.49 -17.04
N ARG A 150 -10.04 1.68 -16.77
CA ARG A 150 -11.49 1.92 -16.89
C ARG A 150 -11.96 1.78 -18.32
N ALA A 151 -11.28 2.42 -19.28
CA ALA A 151 -11.61 2.32 -20.71
C ALA A 151 -11.55 0.88 -21.21
N THR A 152 -10.50 0.12 -20.84
CA THR A 152 -10.37 -1.30 -21.19
C THR A 152 -11.52 -2.11 -20.60
N PHE A 153 -11.86 -1.90 -19.33
CA PHE A 153 -12.98 -2.58 -18.70
C PHE A 153 -14.32 -2.27 -19.38
N GLU A 154 -14.56 -1.01 -19.77
CA GLU A 154 -15.78 -0.60 -20.47
C GLU A 154 -15.89 -1.28 -21.85
N VAL A 155 -14.77 -1.40 -22.59
CA VAL A 155 -14.71 -2.08 -23.88
C VAL A 155 -14.96 -3.59 -23.71
N VAL A 156 -14.23 -4.24 -22.81
CA VAL A 156 -14.35 -5.70 -22.57
C VAL A 156 -15.73 -6.07 -22.02
N SER A 157 -16.36 -5.20 -21.21
CA SER A 157 -17.72 -5.41 -20.71
C SER A 157 -18.83 -5.06 -21.71
N GLY A 158 -18.49 -4.66 -22.94
CA GLY A 158 -19.46 -4.28 -23.97
C GLY A 158 -20.15 -2.93 -23.74
N LYS A 159 -19.72 -2.16 -22.74
CA LYS A 159 -20.31 -0.84 -22.41
C LYS A 159 -19.83 0.27 -23.33
N ARG A 160 -18.69 0.06 -24.01
CA ARG A 160 -18.09 1.03 -24.92
C ARG A 160 -17.61 0.33 -26.18
N PRO A 161 -17.94 0.84 -27.39
CA PRO A 161 -17.42 0.29 -28.64
C PRO A 161 -15.92 0.57 -28.75
N LEU A 162 -15.18 -0.39 -29.29
CA LEU A 162 -13.79 -0.20 -29.67
C LEU A 162 -13.76 0.51 -31.05
N PRO A 163 -13.27 1.74 -31.17
CA PRO A 163 -13.10 2.36 -32.50
C PRO A 163 -11.97 1.62 -33.23
N MET A 164 -12.32 0.95 -34.33
CA MET A 164 -11.35 0.30 -35.21
C MET A 164 -11.30 1.04 -36.54
N TRP A 165 -10.09 1.44 -36.94
CA TRP A 165 -9.86 1.92 -38.29
C TRP A 165 -9.44 0.72 -39.16
N VAL A 166 -10.30 0.37 -40.12
CA VAL A 166 -9.98 -0.67 -41.08
C VAL A 166 -9.28 0.00 -42.28
N ALA A 167 -7.96 -0.12 -42.34
CA ALA A 167 -7.13 0.58 -43.33
C ALA A 167 -7.15 -0.06 -44.73
N ASN A 168 -7.53 -1.31 -44.92
CA ASN A 168 -7.65 -2.00 -46.20
C ASN A 168 -8.76 -3.04 -46.14
N LEU A 169 -9.97 -2.67 -46.53
CA LEU A 169 -10.94 -3.65 -46.98
C LEU A 169 -10.52 -4.07 -48.39
N PRO A 170 -10.22 -5.35 -48.68
CA PRO A 170 -10.15 -5.81 -50.06
C PRO A 170 -11.47 -5.45 -50.73
N ASN A 171 -11.37 -4.85 -51.94
CA ASN A 171 -12.51 -4.41 -52.75
C ASN A 171 -13.71 -5.37 -52.60
N GLN A 172 -14.69 -5.00 -51.79
CA GLN A 172 -16.01 -5.58 -51.95
C GLN A 172 -16.54 -5.05 -53.26
N PRO A 173 -16.95 -5.93 -54.20
CA PRO A 173 -17.65 -5.46 -55.38
C PRO A 173 -18.86 -4.66 -54.92
N SER A 174 -18.98 -3.45 -55.38
CA SER A 174 -20.10 -2.53 -55.14
C SER A 174 -21.38 -3.17 -55.65
N SER A 175 -22.01 -3.99 -54.84
CA SER A 175 -23.36 -4.51 -55.04
C SER A 175 -24.39 -3.63 -54.34
N LEU A 176 -24.31 -2.34 -54.59
CA LEU A 176 -25.50 -1.51 -54.45
C LEU A 176 -26.37 -1.86 -55.66
N PRO A 177 -27.63 -2.30 -55.51
CA PRO A 177 -28.57 -2.39 -56.62
C PRO A 177 -28.64 -1.00 -57.26
N PRO A 178 -28.67 -0.94 -58.62
CA PRO A 178 -28.79 0.33 -59.31
C PRO A 178 -30.05 1.05 -58.78
N GLU A 179 -29.88 2.32 -58.42
CA GLU A 179 -31.03 3.18 -58.09
C GLU A 179 -32.08 3.07 -59.19
N PRO A 180 -33.34 2.91 -58.88
CA PRO A 180 -34.41 2.85 -59.85
C PRO A 180 -34.40 4.19 -60.62
N ASN A 181 -34.18 4.08 -61.93
CA ASN A 181 -34.13 5.21 -62.84
C ASN A 181 -35.50 5.97 -62.77
N PRO A 182 -35.56 7.23 -62.32
CA PRO A 182 -36.80 7.95 -62.16
C PRO A 182 -37.58 8.16 -63.47
N ASN A 183 -36.94 7.92 -64.61
CA ASN A 183 -37.56 8.03 -65.95
C ASN A 183 -38.35 6.81 -66.39
N GLN A 184 -38.24 5.63 -65.66
CA GLN A 184 -39.06 4.45 -66.04
C GLN A 184 -40.44 4.44 -65.38
N ALA A 185 -40.66 5.31 -64.34
CA ALA A 185 -41.97 5.43 -63.70
C ALA A 185 -42.97 6.29 -64.55
N ALA A 186 -42.50 7.04 -65.52
CA ALA A 186 -43.35 7.93 -66.33
C ALA A 186 -43.98 7.31 -67.55
N GLU A 187 -43.46 6.19 -68.03
CA GLU A 187 -44.00 5.56 -69.26
C GLU A 187 -45.11 4.52 -69.01
N SER A 188 -45.35 4.11 -67.80
CA SER A 188 -46.43 3.13 -67.50
C SER A 188 -47.82 3.71 -67.23
N CYS A 189 -47.95 5.05 -67.27
CA CYS A 189 -49.26 5.72 -67.03
C CYS A 189 -49.97 6.19 -68.32
N HIS A 190 -49.55 5.79 -69.54
CA HIS A 190 -50.15 6.28 -70.77
C HIS A 190 -50.78 5.21 -71.64
N GLU A 191 -50.99 3.97 -71.20
CA GLU A 191 -51.76 2.97 -71.88
C GLU A 191 -52.71 2.26 -70.94
N GLY A 192 -54.01 2.65 -70.95
CA GLY A 192 -55.10 1.96 -70.33
C GLY A 192 -56.25 2.88 -69.96
#